data_1e430de04741c5b0200807327bba6c6d
#
_entry.id   1e430de04741c5b0200807327bba6c6d
#
_cell.length_a   1.000
_cell.length_b   1.000
_cell.length_c   1.000
_cell.angle_alpha   90.00
_cell.angle_beta   90.00
_cell.angle_gamma   90.00
#
_symmetry.space_group_name_H-M   'P 1'
#
loop_
_entity.id
_entity.type
_entity.pdbx_description
1 polymer ?
#
loop_
_entity_poly.entity_id
_entity_poly.type
_entity_poly.pdbx_seq_one_letter_code
_entity_poly.pdbx_strand_id
1 'polypeptide(L)'
;MLCHFQSHIHAEKCLCITSDFSVKTFSQFWQEVLSEKTHIEQSTESAWALWQNDSYDFLVLFFAVLLADKQVILPPNRVRDLEKSLAAQNIYFIERQYKQINPVVEDTHHIDLNDAFLNRAAVFFYTSGSTGQPKKIPRSLKQLLNEVQGLDQSFDLAENALALATVSHQHIYGLLFKLLWPLASGRAFYNPQLAFPEDVVEAQKKLQHLSHDHFGSNHYVVSSPALLKRWTSDVLLEQHSVVYSSGGKLDAGVRPLLNASITEIFGSSETGGIAYRTQDEALWTPFADVEISVTDAGELGVLTQHAYINDWIFTADKVEVSVLDDRKSQFQLQGRLDRIVKLEEKRLSLDSIESSIVELPEVSECHTLIFEKDHRQILACVAVLSEQAQLELKHSHKRAFVAKIKQQLADKLEYIAIPRQWRFLSQLPKNAQSKLNKNYMKSLFENLNLPVVLASHIDANSAEFKLEFIPELAAFNGHFPDHPIYPGVGQIAFIQKFAKEIWADLDWCTALEQIKFQELIQPHAVVLLKLERKADKISFQLQQAEQSLASGRLVFATTVNA
;
A
#
# COMPACT_ATOMS: atom_id res chain seq x y z
N MET A 1 -13.26 21.81 -15.35
CA MET A 1 -13.25 20.42 -14.84
C MET A 1 -14.61 19.93 -14.36
N LEU A 2 -15.33 20.67 -13.51
CA LEU A 2 -16.73 20.30 -13.15
C LEU A 2 -17.66 20.15 -14.35
N CYS A 3 -17.44 20.91 -15.42
CA CYS A 3 -18.19 20.77 -16.66
C CYS A 3 -18.07 19.37 -17.32
N HIS A 4 -16.98 18.65 -17.12
CA HIS A 4 -16.81 17.29 -17.66
C HIS A 4 -17.67 16.26 -16.92
N PHE A 5 -18.00 16.50 -15.64
CA PHE A 5 -18.96 15.68 -14.89
C PHE A 5 -20.41 15.88 -15.35
N GLN A 6 -20.72 17.08 -15.87
CA GLN A 6 -22.10 17.48 -16.21
C GLN A 6 -22.41 17.42 -17.70
N SER A 7 -21.41 17.21 -18.56
CA SER A 7 -21.63 17.38 -19.99
C SER A 7 -21.75 16.06 -20.73
N HIS A 8 -22.80 15.98 -21.57
CA HIS A 8 -22.98 14.97 -22.61
C HIS A 8 -21.82 14.89 -23.62
N ILE A 9 -20.84 15.81 -23.53
CA ILE A 9 -19.72 15.93 -24.44
C ILE A 9 -18.89 14.63 -24.50
N HIS A 10 -18.94 13.80 -23.47
CA HIS A 10 -18.19 12.56 -23.40
C HIS A 10 -19.05 11.29 -23.29
N ALA A 11 -20.38 11.39 -23.47
CA ALA A 11 -21.31 10.28 -23.25
C ALA A 11 -20.86 8.95 -23.89
N GLU A 12 -20.41 8.99 -25.12
CA GLU A 12 -19.97 7.82 -25.89
C GLU A 12 -18.47 7.54 -25.79
N LYS A 13 -17.69 8.42 -25.11
CA LYS A 13 -16.26 8.15 -24.88
C LYS A 13 -16.08 6.96 -23.95
N CYS A 14 -14.97 6.23 -24.17
CA CYS A 14 -14.50 5.20 -23.27
C CYS A 14 -14.08 5.82 -21.93
N LEU A 15 -14.63 5.30 -20.82
CA LEU A 15 -14.18 5.60 -19.47
C LEU A 15 -13.33 4.44 -18.91
N CYS A 16 -13.75 3.19 -19.16
CA CYS A 16 -13.10 2.04 -18.58
C CYS A 16 -12.97 0.92 -19.61
N ILE A 17 -11.82 0.24 -19.58
CA ILE A 17 -11.58 -0.98 -20.32
C ILE A 17 -11.47 -2.12 -19.31
N THR A 18 -12.33 -3.10 -19.44
CA THR A 18 -12.41 -4.25 -18.54
C THR A 18 -11.32 -5.29 -18.81
N SER A 19 -11.22 -6.31 -17.97
CA SER A 19 -10.22 -7.38 -18.11
C SER A 19 -10.41 -8.24 -19.38
N ASP A 20 -11.65 -8.32 -19.88
CA ASP A 20 -11.98 -8.99 -21.16
C ASP A 20 -11.91 -8.04 -22.36
N PHE A 21 -11.34 -6.84 -22.17
CA PHE A 21 -11.22 -5.78 -23.16
C PHE A 21 -12.53 -5.20 -23.68
N SER A 22 -13.64 -5.39 -22.99
CA SER A 22 -14.86 -4.67 -23.28
C SER A 22 -14.75 -3.22 -22.80
N VAL A 23 -15.53 -2.34 -23.47
CA VAL A 23 -15.51 -0.89 -23.20
C VAL A 23 -16.73 -0.52 -22.38
N LYS A 24 -16.53 0.28 -21.34
CA LYS A 24 -17.56 0.98 -20.60
C LYS A 24 -17.48 2.46 -20.89
N THR A 25 -18.58 3.04 -21.40
CA THR A 25 -18.64 4.47 -21.72
C THR A 25 -19.00 5.32 -20.50
N PHE A 26 -18.79 6.63 -20.58
CA PHE A 26 -19.26 7.57 -19.56
C PHE A 26 -20.77 7.50 -19.35
N SER A 27 -21.55 7.35 -20.43
CA SER A 27 -23.01 7.20 -20.36
C SER A 27 -23.41 5.95 -19.57
N GLN A 28 -22.82 4.79 -19.89
CA GLN A 28 -23.07 3.55 -19.16
C GLN A 28 -22.70 3.67 -17.67
N PHE A 29 -21.57 4.30 -17.38
CA PHE A 29 -21.14 4.53 -16.02
C PHE A 29 -22.17 5.31 -15.21
N TRP A 30 -22.67 6.43 -15.72
CA TRP A 30 -23.63 7.24 -14.99
C TRP A 30 -25.00 6.56 -14.87
N GLN A 31 -25.43 5.79 -15.86
CA GLN A 31 -26.63 4.96 -15.76
C GLN A 31 -26.51 3.92 -14.63
N GLU A 32 -25.38 3.25 -14.55
CA GLU A 32 -25.10 2.27 -13.50
C GLU A 32 -25.01 2.93 -12.11
N VAL A 33 -24.41 4.12 -12.01
CA VAL A 33 -24.37 4.92 -10.77
C VAL A 33 -25.79 5.29 -10.31
N LEU A 34 -26.65 5.77 -11.19
CA LEU A 34 -28.03 6.15 -10.84
C LEU A 34 -28.89 4.94 -10.45
N SER A 35 -28.68 3.81 -11.10
CA SER A 35 -29.35 2.55 -10.75
C SER A 35 -28.99 2.10 -9.33
N GLU A 36 -27.69 2.07 -8.99
CA GLU A 36 -27.21 1.70 -7.63
C GLU A 36 -27.65 2.75 -6.58
N LYS A 37 -27.62 4.05 -6.92
CA LYS A 37 -28.12 5.14 -6.07
C LYS A 37 -29.54 4.88 -5.60
N THR A 38 -30.45 4.57 -6.52
CA THR A 38 -31.88 4.32 -6.21
C THR A 38 -32.05 3.20 -5.18
N HIS A 39 -31.20 2.18 -5.24
CA HIS A 39 -31.19 1.10 -4.27
C HIS A 39 -30.64 1.55 -2.92
N ILE A 40 -29.51 2.29 -2.93
CA ILE A 40 -28.84 2.77 -1.70
C ILE A 40 -29.72 3.77 -0.95
N GLU A 41 -30.50 4.60 -1.64
CA GLU A 41 -31.43 5.55 -1.01
C GLU A 41 -32.49 4.87 -0.14
N GLN A 42 -32.88 3.64 -0.45
CA GLN A 42 -33.84 2.87 0.33
C GLN A 42 -33.29 2.31 1.63
N SER A 43 -31.95 2.30 1.79
CA SER A 43 -31.30 1.80 3.00
C SER A 43 -31.36 2.82 4.14
N THR A 44 -31.37 2.34 5.38
CA THR A 44 -31.43 3.18 6.58
C THR A 44 -30.05 3.70 7.02
N GLU A 45 -28.97 3.10 6.49
CA GLU A 45 -27.59 3.41 6.84
C GLU A 45 -27.20 4.79 6.33
N SER A 46 -26.52 5.58 7.16
CA SER A 46 -26.01 6.90 6.79
C SER A 46 -24.59 6.85 6.18
N ALA A 47 -23.89 5.73 6.33
CA ALA A 47 -22.54 5.54 5.85
C ALA A 47 -22.29 4.09 5.39
N TRP A 48 -21.49 3.94 4.34
CA TRP A 48 -21.12 2.65 3.79
C TRP A 48 -19.60 2.52 3.68
N ALA A 49 -19.06 1.38 4.11
CA ALA A 49 -17.67 1.02 3.87
C ALA A 49 -17.53 0.47 2.44
N LEU A 50 -16.59 1.01 1.70
CA LEU A 50 -16.35 0.63 0.31
C LEU A 50 -15.00 -0.07 0.18
N TRP A 51 -15.06 -1.35 -0.22
CA TRP A 51 -13.91 -2.19 -0.50
C TRP A 51 -14.24 -3.12 -1.66
N GLN A 52 -13.75 -2.80 -2.85
CA GLN A 52 -13.99 -3.54 -4.08
C GLN A 52 -12.68 -3.79 -4.82
N ASN A 53 -12.46 -5.01 -5.30
CA ASN A 53 -11.26 -5.34 -6.09
C ASN A 53 -11.39 -4.79 -7.53
N ASP A 54 -12.61 -4.76 -8.05
CA ASP A 54 -12.91 -4.19 -9.36
C ASP A 54 -12.96 -2.67 -9.27
N SER A 55 -12.12 -1.98 -10.06
CA SER A 55 -11.99 -0.52 -10.03
C SER A 55 -13.22 0.20 -10.57
N TYR A 56 -13.88 -0.38 -11.57
CA TYR A 56 -15.09 0.18 -12.15
C TYR A 56 -16.27 0.04 -11.19
N ASP A 57 -16.48 -1.14 -10.61
CA ASP A 57 -17.51 -1.36 -9.60
C ASP A 57 -17.30 -0.48 -8.36
N PHE A 58 -16.02 -0.29 -7.94
CA PHE A 58 -15.68 0.65 -6.89
C PHE A 58 -16.14 2.07 -7.23
N LEU A 59 -15.82 2.55 -8.44
CA LEU A 59 -16.14 3.93 -8.86
C LEU A 59 -17.65 4.15 -8.96
N VAL A 60 -18.40 3.15 -9.46
CA VAL A 60 -19.86 3.17 -9.50
C VAL A 60 -20.45 3.30 -8.10
N LEU A 61 -20.04 2.46 -7.16
CA LEU A 61 -20.53 2.51 -5.78
C LEU A 61 -20.11 3.79 -5.06
N PHE A 62 -18.90 4.29 -5.31
CA PHE A 62 -18.39 5.54 -4.74
C PHE A 62 -19.33 6.70 -5.04
N PHE A 63 -19.70 6.88 -6.30
CA PHE A 63 -20.62 7.95 -6.69
C PHE A 63 -22.07 7.65 -6.31
N ALA A 64 -22.51 6.40 -6.37
CA ALA A 64 -23.87 6.02 -5.99
C ALA A 64 -24.14 6.32 -4.51
N VAL A 65 -23.21 6.00 -3.61
CA VAL A 65 -23.30 6.31 -2.18
C VAL A 65 -23.32 7.82 -1.93
N LEU A 66 -22.44 8.58 -2.61
CA LEU A 66 -22.41 10.04 -2.48
C LEU A 66 -23.70 10.69 -2.97
N LEU A 67 -24.21 10.27 -4.14
CA LEU A 67 -25.44 10.80 -4.73
C LEU A 67 -26.70 10.37 -3.95
N ALA A 68 -26.64 9.27 -3.20
CA ALA A 68 -27.68 8.88 -2.25
C ALA A 68 -27.62 9.67 -0.93
N ASP A 69 -26.83 10.75 -0.88
CA ASP A 69 -26.62 11.63 0.28
C ASP A 69 -26.01 10.92 1.51
N LYS A 70 -25.23 9.86 1.28
CA LYS A 70 -24.58 9.07 2.33
C LYS A 70 -23.06 9.26 2.34
N GLN A 71 -22.43 8.74 3.39
CA GLN A 71 -20.97 8.84 3.57
C GLN A 71 -20.27 7.60 3.00
N VAL A 72 -19.16 7.82 2.30
CA VAL A 72 -18.23 6.79 1.85
C VAL A 72 -17.12 6.65 2.86
N ILE A 73 -16.96 5.46 3.40
CA ILE A 73 -15.86 5.10 4.29
C ILE A 73 -14.87 4.25 3.50
N LEU A 74 -13.62 4.71 3.41
CA LEU A 74 -12.53 4.02 2.72
C LEU A 74 -11.57 3.40 3.77
N PRO A 75 -11.78 2.14 4.15
CA PRO A 75 -10.94 1.46 5.13
C PRO A 75 -9.57 1.09 4.53
N PRO A 76 -8.51 0.92 5.35
CA PRO A 76 -7.18 0.56 4.86
C PRO A 76 -7.08 -0.92 4.43
N ASN A 77 -8.03 -1.74 4.82
CA ASN A 77 -8.16 -3.16 4.48
C ASN A 77 -9.57 -3.65 4.85
N ARG A 78 -9.87 -4.92 4.52
CA ARG A 78 -11.12 -5.58 4.92
C ARG A 78 -10.82 -6.76 5.82
N VAL A 79 -10.23 -6.49 7.00
CA VAL A 79 -10.03 -7.51 8.04
C VAL A 79 -11.20 -7.54 9.01
N ARG A 80 -11.48 -8.71 9.56
CA ARG A 80 -12.69 -8.96 10.39
C ARG A 80 -12.81 -8.06 11.61
N ASP A 81 -11.71 -7.72 12.28
CA ASP A 81 -11.78 -6.83 13.47
C ASP A 81 -12.18 -5.41 13.07
N LEU A 82 -11.75 -4.96 11.89
CA LEU A 82 -12.19 -3.69 11.34
C LEU A 82 -13.67 -3.76 10.90
N GLU A 83 -14.11 -4.86 10.27
CA GLU A 83 -15.53 -5.08 9.94
C GLU A 83 -16.41 -5.02 11.19
N LYS A 84 -16.03 -5.70 12.27
CA LYS A 84 -16.74 -5.63 13.55
C LYS A 84 -16.76 -4.23 14.15
N SER A 85 -15.63 -3.53 14.11
CA SER A 85 -15.51 -2.16 14.60
C SER A 85 -16.38 -1.18 13.80
N LEU A 86 -16.49 -1.35 12.50
CA LEU A 86 -17.36 -0.55 11.65
C LEU A 86 -18.83 -0.92 11.85
N ALA A 87 -19.16 -2.20 11.93
CA ALA A 87 -20.52 -2.69 12.21
C ALA A 87 -21.07 -2.19 13.56
N ALA A 88 -20.23 -2.08 14.59
CA ALA A 88 -20.59 -1.48 15.87
C ALA A 88 -20.95 0.02 15.76
N GLN A 89 -20.58 0.68 14.66
CA GLN A 89 -20.93 2.04 14.33
C GLN A 89 -22.07 2.13 13.28
N ASN A 90 -22.75 1.02 12.98
CA ASN A 90 -23.73 0.87 11.91
C ASN A 90 -23.17 1.19 10.51
N ILE A 91 -21.90 0.87 10.27
CA ILE A 91 -21.22 1.00 8.99
C ILE A 91 -20.94 -0.39 8.45
N TYR A 92 -21.55 -0.73 7.32
CA TYR A 92 -21.42 -2.03 6.68
C TYR A 92 -20.71 -1.91 5.35
N PHE A 93 -20.10 -3.00 4.89
CA PHE A 93 -19.52 -3.05 3.56
C PHE A 93 -20.62 -3.15 2.51
N ILE A 94 -20.53 -2.32 1.48
CA ILE A 94 -21.46 -2.34 0.36
C ILE A 94 -20.89 -3.20 -0.77
N GLU A 95 -21.75 -4.04 -1.35
CA GLU A 95 -21.46 -4.86 -2.51
C GLU A 95 -22.39 -4.43 -3.65
N ARG A 96 -21.91 -4.51 -4.88
CA ARG A 96 -22.67 -4.18 -6.04
C ARG A 96 -23.80 -5.21 -6.29
N GLN A 97 -25.03 -4.75 -6.41
CA GLN A 97 -26.20 -5.63 -6.56
C GLN A 97 -26.61 -5.82 -8.02
N TYR A 98 -26.47 -4.80 -8.84
CA TYR A 98 -26.90 -4.84 -10.23
C TYR A 98 -25.71 -4.83 -11.20
N LYS A 99 -25.38 -6.00 -11.76
CA LYS A 99 -24.38 -6.12 -12.84
C LYS A 99 -24.98 -5.94 -14.24
N GLN A 100 -26.30 -5.92 -14.36
CA GLN A 100 -27.01 -5.68 -15.63
C GLN A 100 -27.92 -4.46 -15.50
N ILE A 101 -27.84 -3.57 -16.47
CA ILE A 101 -28.64 -2.37 -16.53
C ILE A 101 -30.09 -2.78 -16.83
N ASN A 102 -31.02 -2.43 -15.96
CA ASN A 102 -32.41 -2.31 -16.38
C ASN A 102 -32.55 -1.00 -17.17
N PRO A 103 -32.97 -1.01 -18.43
CA PRO A 103 -32.94 0.17 -19.31
C PRO A 103 -33.96 1.28 -18.99
N VAL A 104 -34.40 1.42 -17.76
CA VAL A 104 -35.55 2.29 -17.38
C VAL A 104 -35.06 3.60 -16.69
N VAL A 105 -33.79 3.95 -16.70
CA VAL A 105 -33.40 5.30 -16.25
C VAL A 105 -33.37 6.23 -17.46
N GLU A 106 -34.51 6.87 -17.72
CA GLU A 106 -34.75 7.72 -18.90
C GLU A 106 -33.98 9.05 -18.89
N ASP A 107 -33.36 9.47 -17.78
CA ASP A 107 -32.76 10.79 -17.73
C ASP A 107 -31.42 10.82 -16.95
N THR A 108 -30.33 10.59 -17.68
CA THR A 108 -28.96 10.88 -17.15
C THR A 108 -28.66 12.38 -17.23
N HIS A 109 -29.61 13.24 -17.62
CA HIS A 109 -29.41 14.62 -18.02
C HIS A 109 -29.16 15.59 -16.85
N HIS A 110 -29.50 15.25 -15.60
CA HIS A 110 -29.29 16.15 -14.47
C HIS A 110 -28.77 15.45 -13.21
N ILE A 111 -27.45 15.18 -13.19
CA ILE A 111 -26.78 14.93 -11.92
C ILE A 111 -26.48 16.31 -11.31
N ASP A 112 -27.24 16.72 -10.30
CA ASP A 112 -27.03 18.00 -9.63
C ASP A 112 -25.84 17.93 -8.67
N LEU A 113 -24.67 18.35 -9.16
CA LEU A 113 -23.45 18.51 -8.38
C LEU A 113 -23.33 19.97 -7.90
N ASN A 114 -24.32 20.43 -7.14
CA ASN A 114 -24.30 21.78 -6.59
C ASN A 114 -23.19 21.98 -5.54
N ASP A 115 -22.93 23.24 -5.20
CA ASP A 115 -21.85 23.57 -4.26
C ASP A 115 -22.05 22.97 -2.86
N ALA A 116 -23.28 22.79 -2.41
CA ALA A 116 -23.57 22.16 -1.12
C ALA A 116 -23.16 20.69 -1.12
N PHE A 117 -23.52 19.96 -2.19
CA PHE A 117 -23.12 18.57 -2.39
C PHE A 117 -21.59 18.43 -2.47
N LEU A 118 -20.93 19.25 -3.30
CA LEU A 118 -19.50 19.20 -3.53
C LEU A 118 -18.68 19.50 -2.27
N ASN A 119 -19.12 20.45 -1.44
CA ASN A 119 -18.39 20.86 -0.24
C ASN A 119 -18.68 19.98 0.99
N ARG A 120 -19.65 19.09 0.92
CA ARG A 120 -19.97 18.18 2.03
C ARG A 120 -18.82 17.23 2.30
N ALA A 121 -18.40 17.13 3.56
CA ALA A 121 -17.42 16.14 4.02
C ALA A 121 -18.08 14.74 4.04
N ALA A 122 -18.06 14.05 2.91
CA ALA A 122 -18.74 12.78 2.71
C ALA A 122 -17.83 11.59 2.41
N VAL A 123 -16.53 11.81 2.20
CA VAL A 123 -15.54 10.76 1.97
C VAL A 123 -14.58 10.71 3.16
N PHE A 124 -14.38 9.54 3.73
CA PHE A 124 -13.55 9.36 4.92
C PHE A 124 -12.47 8.30 4.67
N PHE A 125 -11.22 8.73 4.66
CA PHE A 125 -10.08 7.82 4.59
C PHE A 125 -9.70 7.38 6.00
N TYR A 126 -9.52 6.08 6.17
CA TYR A 126 -8.93 5.51 7.38
C TYR A 126 -7.46 5.25 7.15
N THR A 127 -6.60 5.88 7.94
CA THR A 127 -5.16 5.65 7.89
C THR A 127 -4.72 4.89 9.13
N SER A 128 -3.70 4.05 8.97
CA SER A 128 -3.04 3.42 10.12
C SER A 128 -2.34 4.49 10.94
N GLY A 129 -2.99 4.99 12.00
CA GLY A 129 -2.40 5.97 12.91
C GLY A 129 -1.11 5.43 13.53
N SER A 130 -0.12 6.31 13.78
CA SER A 130 1.13 5.98 14.48
C SER A 130 0.89 5.41 15.90
N THR A 131 -0.31 5.63 16.45
CA THR A 131 -0.76 5.16 17.78
C THR A 131 -1.49 3.81 17.75
N GLY A 132 -1.60 3.17 16.57
CA GLY A 132 -2.32 1.89 16.41
C GLY A 132 -3.84 2.01 16.26
N GLN A 133 -4.44 3.17 16.51
CA GLN A 133 -5.86 3.45 16.23
C GLN A 133 -5.99 4.10 14.84
N PRO A 134 -6.91 3.61 13.98
CA PRO A 134 -7.12 4.22 12.67
C PRO A 134 -7.60 5.68 12.80
N LYS A 135 -6.89 6.59 12.15
CA LYS A 135 -7.31 7.99 12.07
C LYS A 135 -8.29 8.16 10.91
N LYS A 136 -9.45 8.76 11.19
CA LYS A 136 -10.50 9.07 10.20
C LYS A 136 -10.24 10.47 9.63
N ILE A 137 -9.94 10.58 8.34
CA ILE A 137 -9.64 11.82 7.64
C ILE A 137 -10.80 12.15 6.71
N PRO A 138 -11.58 13.22 6.99
CA PRO A 138 -12.68 13.64 6.15
C PRO A 138 -12.17 14.33 4.88
N ARG A 139 -12.89 14.15 3.78
CA ARG A 139 -12.72 14.89 2.52
C ARG A 139 -14.08 15.20 1.92
N SER A 140 -14.20 16.33 1.28
CA SER A 140 -15.30 16.61 0.36
C SER A 140 -14.93 16.17 -1.06
N LEU A 141 -15.93 15.93 -1.89
CA LEU A 141 -15.69 15.65 -3.31
C LEU A 141 -14.98 16.84 -3.98
N LYS A 142 -15.30 18.07 -3.58
CA LYS A 142 -14.62 19.26 -4.09
C LYS A 142 -13.12 19.27 -3.79
N GLN A 143 -12.72 18.88 -2.57
CA GLN A 143 -11.30 18.76 -2.22
C GLN A 143 -10.57 17.75 -3.10
N LEU A 144 -11.18 16.58 -3.34
CA LEU A 144 -10.60 15.56 -4.22
C LEU A 144 -10.50 16.06 -5.67
N LEU A 145 -11.50 16.79 -6.17
CA LEU A 145 -11.49 17.36 -7.51
C LEU A 145 -10.52 18.54 -7.66
N ASN A 146 -10.34 19.36 -6.61
CA ASN A 146 -9.31 20.40 -6.60
C ASN A 146 -7.92 19.78 -6.73
N GLU A 147 -7.65 18.68 -6.01
CA GLU A 147 -6.38 17.95 -6.13
C GLU A 147 -6.18 17.41 -7.56
N VAL A 148 -7.19 16.78 -8.15
CA VAL A 148 -7.16 16.34 -9.55
C VAL A 148 -6.91 17.50 -10.53
N GLN A 149 -7.50 18.67 -10.27
CA GLN A 149 -7.24 19.87 -11.08
C GLN A 149 -5.79 20.32 -10.98
N GLY A 150 -5.20 20.25 -9.79
CA GLY A 150 -3.78 20.53 -9.58
C GLY A 150 -2.87 19.57 -10.37
N LEU A 151 -3.24 18.28 -10.45
CA LEU A 151 -2.52 17.30 -11.27
C LEU A 151 -2.60 17.65 -12.75
N ASP A 152 -3.79 17.96 -13.26
CA ASP A 152 -4.01 18.28 -14.68
C ASP A 152 -3.30 19.57 -15.11
N GLN A 153 -3.13 20.52 -14.20
CA GLN A 153 -2.37 21.75 -14.42
C GLN A 153 -0.85 21.57 -14.34
N SER A 154 -0.40 20.57 -13.57
CA SER A 154 1.03 20.34 -13.35
C SER A 154 1.67 19.39 -14.33
N PHE A 155 0.87 18.55 -14.99
CA PHE A 155 1.35 17.51 -15.89
C PHE A 155 0.69 17.62 -17.27
N ASP A 156 1.53 17.74 -18.30
CA ASP A 156 1.10 17.77 -19.71
C ASP A 156 0.81 16.32 -20.19
N LEU A 157 -0.39 15.83 -19.83
CA LEU A 157 -0.88 14.52 -20.25
C LEU A 157 -1.78 14.66 -21.47
N ALA A 158 -1.56 13.80 -22.48
CA ALA A 158 -2.43 13.74 -23.66
C ALA A 158 -3.91 13.58 -23.26
N GLU A 159 -4.82 14.26 -23.96
CA GLU A 159 -6.26 14.25 -23.68
C GLU A 159 -6.89 12.85 -23.73
N ASN A 160 -6.28 11.95 -24.49
CA ASN A 160 -6.72 10.57 -24.68
C ASN A 160 -5.79 9.54 -24.01
N ALA A 161 -4.97 9.95 -23.04
CA ALA A 161 -4.10 9.05 -22.33
C ALA A 161 -4.90 8.03 -21.49
N LEU A 162 -4.41 6.77 -21.45
CA LEU A 162 -5.01 5.68 -20.70
C LEU A 162 -4.25 5.43 -19.40
N ALA A 163 -4.97 5.37 -18.28
CA ALA A 163 -4.42 5.04 -16.97
C ALA A 163 -4.24 3.52 -16.80
N LEU A 164 -3.03 3.09 -16.51
CA LEU A 164 -2.69 1.75 -16.02
C LEU A 164 -2.24 1.86 -14.57
N ALA A 165 -2.57 0.90 -13.71
CA ALA A 165 -2.17 1.00 -12.31
C ALA A 165 -1.71 -0.33 -11.73
N THR A 166 -0.61 -0.25 -10.99
CA THR A 166 -0.07 -1.34 -10.19
C THR A 166 -0.47 -1.20 -8.72
N VAL A 167 -0.93 0.00 -8.33
CA VAL A 167 -1.39 0.32 -6.98
C VAL A 167 -2.91 0.19 -6.87
N SER A 168 -3.37 -0.08 -5.66
CA SER A 168 -4.80 -0.19 -5.38
C SER A 168 -5.47 1.19 -5.39
N HIS A 169 -6.65 1.28 -5.99
CA HIS A 169 -7.54 2.44 -5.93
C HIS A 169 -8.22 2.63 -4.57
N GLN A 170 -8.04 1.69 -3.62
CA GLN A 170 -8.53 1.81 -2.24
C GLN A 170 -7.80 2.91 -1.45
N HIS A 171 -6.65 3.39 -1.94
CA HIS A 171 -5.87 4.46 -1.34
C HIS A 171 -6.03 5.76 -2.10
N ILE A 172 -5.90 6.90 -1.40
CA ILE A 172 -6.09 8.23 -2.00
C ILE A 172 -5.26 8.41 -3.27
N TYR A 173 -4.01 7.96 -3.30
CA TYR A 173 -3.14 8.05 -4.47
C TYR A 173 -3.71 7.28 -5.68
N GLY A 174 -4.08 6.02 -5.50
CA GLY A 174 -4.69 5.23 -6.57
C GLY A 174 -6.09 5.73 -6.94
N LEU A 175 -6.90 6.18 -5.97
CA LEU A 175 -8.20 6.78 -6.21
C LEU A 175 -8.08 8.01 -7.13
N LEU A 176 -7.14 8.91 -6.83
CA LEU A 176 -6.93 10.12 -7.61
C LEU A 176 -6.37 9.82 -8.99
N PHE A 177 -5.22 9.15 -9.07
CA PHE A 177 -4.48 9.00 -10.32
C PHE A 177 -5.09 7.99 -11.29
N LYS A 178 -5.69 6.90 -10.78
CA LYS A 178 -6.29 5.86 -11.63
C LYS A 178 -7.74 6.14 -11.98
N LEU A 179 -8.53 6.73 -11.07
CA LEU A 179 -9.99 6.82 -11.21
C LEU A 179 -10.50 8.24 -11.38
N LEU A 180 -10.26 9.13 -10.40
CA LEU A 180 -10.87 10.46 -10.42
C LEU A 180 -10.24 11.38 -11.47
N TRP A 181 -8.94 11.27 -11.72
CA TRP A 181 -8.30 12.07 -12.76
C TRP A 181 -8.78 11.70 -14.17
N PRO A 182 -8.79 10.43 -14.60
CA PRO A 182 -9.41 10.05 -15.87
C PRO A 182 -10.87 10.49 -15.97
N LEU A 183 -11.68 10.19 -14.95
CA LEU A 183 -13.10 10.58 -14.95
C LEU A 183 -13.29 12.09 -15.12
N ALA A 184 -12.53 12.91 -14.39
CA ALA A 184 -12.67 14.37 -14.40
C ALA A 184 -12.13 15.03 -15.69
N SER A 185 -11.18 14.39 -16.37
CA SER A 185 -10.54 14.91 -17.57
C SER A 185 -11.03 14.29 -18.87
N GLY A 186 -12.02 13.39 -18.81
CA GLY A 186 -12.55 12.71 -20.00
C GLY A 186 -11.59 11.69 -20.62
N ARG A 187 -10.67 11.14 -19.78
CA ARG A 187 -9.73 10.06 -20.13
C ARG A 187 -10.29 8.70 -19.71
N ALA A 188 -9.61 7.63 -20.13
CA ALA A 188 -9.97 6.27 -19.75
C ALA A 188 -8.99 5.65 -18.74
N PHE A 189 -9.45 4.58 -18.08
CA PHE A 189 -8.59 3.74 -17.23
C PHE A 189 -8.78 2.26 -17.55
N TYR A 190 -7.71 1.49 -17.35
CA TYR A 190 -7.76 0.03 -17.42
C TYR A 190 -8.20 -0.53 -16.06
N ASN A 191 -9.25 -1.34 -16.06
CA ASN A 191 -9.91 -1.81 -14.85
C ASN A 191 -9.00 -2.64 -13.93
N PRO A 192 -8.29 -3.68 -14.42
CA PRO A 192 -7.45 -4.51 -13.58
C PRO A 192 -6.34 -3.73 -12.86
N GLN A 193 -6.02 -4.19 -11.65
CA GLN A 193 -4.77 -3.84 -11.00
C GLN A 193 -3.68 -4.80 -11.49
N LEU A 194 -2.55 -4.27 -11.94
CA LEU A 194 -1.45 -5.03 -12.53
C LEU A 194 -0.42 -5.37 -11.44
N ALA A 195 -0.21 -6.65 -11.16
CA ALA A 195 0.59 -7.09 -10.01
C ALA A 195 2.11 -7.10 -10.28
N PHE A 196 2.51 -7.25 -11.57
CA PHE A 196 3.91 -7.38 -11.99
C PHE A 196 4.26 -6.41 -13.11
N PRO A 197 5.54 -6.05 -13.28
CA PRO A 197 6.02 -5.25 -14.41
C PRO A 197 5.61 -5.82 -15.77
N GLU A 198 5.69 -7.13 -15.92
CA GLU A 198 5.34 -7.86 -17.14
C GLU A 198 3.86 -7.71 -17.49
N ASP A 199 2.98 -7.70 -16.49
CA ASP A 199 1.53 -7.49 -16.67
C ASP A 199 1.26 -6.10 -17.27
N VAL A 200 2.04 -5.08 -16.87
CA VAL A 200 1.91 -3.71 -17.42
C VAL A 200 2.24 -3.70 -18.91
N VAL A 201 3.36 -4.28 -19.28
CA VAL A 201 3.81 -4.35 -20.68
C VAL A 201 2.86 -5.20 -21.53
N GLU A 202 2.39 -6.32 -21.01
CA GLU A 202 1.41 -7.16 -21.70
C GLU A 202 0.08 -6.42 -21.90
N ALA A 203 -0.40 -5.71 -20.87
CA ALA A 203 -1.60 -4.88 -20.98
C ALA A 203 -1.42 -3.79 -22.05
N GLN A 204 -0.30 -3.06 -22.06
CA GLN A 204 -0.02 -2.05 -23.07
C GLN A 204 -0.08 -2.63 -24.49
N LYS A 205 0.58 -3.76 -24.75
CA LYS A 205 0.56 -4.44 -26.05
C LYS A 205 -0.84 -4.83 -26.51
N LYS A 206 -1.64 -5.39 -25.61
CA LYS A 206 -3.03 -5.79 -25.93
C LYS A 206 -3.91 -4.58 -26.19
N LEU A 207 -3.74 -3.52 -25.42
CA LEU A 207 -4.51 -2.29 -25.52
C LEU A 207 -4.19 -1.49 -26.79
N GLN A 208 -2.97 -1.58 -27.32
CA GLN A 208 -2.61 -0.93 -28.60
C GLN A 208 -3.53 -1.32 -29.75
N HIS A 209 -3.97 -2.56 -29.79
CA HIS A 209 -4.88 -3.04 -30.85
C HIS A 209 -6.29 -2.40 -30.77
N LEU A 210 -6.67 -1.90 -29.60
CA LEU A 210 -7.95 -1.24 -29.34
C LEU A 210 -7.86 0.29 -29.42
N SER A 211 -6.65 0.84 -29.47
CA SER A 211 -6.39 2.27 -29.27
C SER A 211 -7.00 3.19 -30.34
N HIS A 212 -7.16 2.71 -31.58
CA HIS A 212 -7.59 3.56 -32.70
C HIS A 212 -9.04 4.04 -32.59
N ASP A 213 -9.91 3.28 -31.93
CA ASP A 213 -11.35 3.54 -31.91
C ASP A 213 -11.82 4.19 -30.60
N HIS A 214 -11.09 4.06 -29.49
CA HIS A 214 -11.61 4.39 -28.16
C HIS A 214 -10.73 5.30 -27.30
N PHE A 215 -9.42 5.28 -27.47
CA PHE A 215 -8.43 6.07 -26.70
C PHE A 215 -7.13 6.20 -27.49
N GLY A 216 -6.17 7.00 -27.00
CA GLY A 216 -4.87 7.19 -27.66
C GLY A 216 -3.87 6.07 -27.39
N SER A 217 -2.74 6.13 -28.11
CA SER A 217 -1.59 5.24 -27.87
C SER A 217 -0.75 5.65 -26.64
N ASN A 218 -1.08 6.76 -25.99
CA ASN A 218 -0.33 7.26 -24.84
C ASN A 218 -0.85 6.60 -23.55
N HIS A 219 0.07 6.04 -22.76
CA HIS A 219 -0.25 5.42 -21.49
C HIS A 219 0.46 6.16 -20.36
N TYR A 220 -0.18 6.24 -19.20
CA TYR A 220 0.53 6.53 -17.96
C TYR A 220 0.32 5.42 -16.93
N VAL A 221 1.36 5.18 -16.15
CA VAL A 221 1.40 4.08 -15.20
C VAL A 221 1.44 4.65 -13.79
N VAL A 222 0.46 4.29 -12.98
CA VAL A 222 0.37 4.65 -11.55
C VAL A 222 0.99 3.53 -10.73
N SER A 223 2.15 3.79 -10.13
CA SER A 223 2.95 2.74 -9.49
C SER A 223 3.47 3.17 -8.11
N SER A 224 4.20 2.29 -7.47
CA SER A 224 4.88 2.55 -6.20
C SER A 224 6.34 2.13 -6.28
N PRO A 225 7.23 2.72 -5.44
CA PRO A 225 8.63 2.32 -5.39
C PRO A 225 8.82 0.82 -5.15
N ALA A 226 7.94 0.21 -4.35
CA ALA A 226 8.01 -1.22 -4.05
C ALA A 226 7.82 -2.12 -5.28
N LEU A 227 6.94 -1.72 -6.21
CA LEU A 227 6.78 -2.46 -7.46
C LEU A 227 7.88 -2.08 -8.47
N LEU A 228 8.21 -0.80 -8.58
CA LEU A 228 9.23 -0.34 -9.51
C LEU A 228 10.61 -0.97 -9.25
N LYS A 229 10.93 -1.32 -8.01
CA LYS A 229 12.14 -2.12 -7.66
C LYS A 229 12.18 -3.52 -8.28
N ARG A 230 11.05 -4.05 -8.75
CA ARG A 230 10.98 -5.36 -9.42
C ARG A 230 11.18 -5.26 -10.93
N TRP A 231 11.31 -4.03 -11.45
CA TRP A 231 11.52 -3.79 -12.88
C TRP A 231 12.92 -4.24 -13.30
N THR A 232 13.02 -4.87 -14.45
CA THR A 232 14.29 -5.29 -15.07
C THR A 232 14.45 -4.61 -16.41
N SER A 233 15.67 -4.49 -16.89
CA SER A 233 15.99 -3.73 -18.13
C SER A 233 15.46 -4.36 -19.42
N ASP A 234 14.98 -5.60 -19.37
CA ASP A 234 14.34 -6.31 -20.48
C ASP A 234 12.83 -6.12 -20.55
N VAL A 235 12.23 -5.56 -19.49
CA VAL A 235 10.80 -5.23 -19.44
C VAL A 235 10.60 -3.77 -19.88
N LEU A 236 10.34 -3.56 -21.18
CA LEU A 236 10.24 -2.24 -21.78
C LEU A 236 8.80 -1.78 -21.89
N LEU A 237 8.52 -0.60 -21.34
CA LEU A 237 7.26 0.11 -21.55
C LEU A 237 7.13 0.60 -23.00
N GLU A 238 5.90 0.83 -23.44
CA GLU A 238 5.63 1.50 -24.72
C GLU A 238 6.23 2.91 -24.73
N GLN A 239 6.60 3.37 -25.97
CA GLN A 239 7.16 4.71 -26.15
C GLN A 239 6.20 5.77 -25.61
N HIS A 240 6.76 6.84 -25.04
CA HIS A 240 6.00 7.95 -24.44
C HIS A 240 5.18 7.59 -23.19
N SER A 241 5.42 6.43 -22.58
CA SER A 241 4.83 6.13 -21.26
C SER A 241 5.40 7.06 -20.19
N VAL A 242 4.51 7.56 -19.31
CA VAL A 242 4.87 8.33 -18.10
C VAL A 242 4.56 7.48 -16.89
N VAL A 243 5.45 7.44 -15.91
CA VAL A 243 5.25 6.70 -14.67
C VAL A 243 5.12 7.68 -13.51
N TYR A 244 4.00 7.63 -12.80
CA TYR A 244 3.84 8.31 -11.52
C TYR A 244 4.14 7.33 -10.38
N SER A 245 4.93 7.76 -9.40
CA SER A 245 5.35 6.95 -8.26
C SER A 245 5.10 7.68 -6.95
N SER A 246 4.41 7.05 -6.01
CA SER A 246 4.15 7.60 -4.68
C SER A 246 4.15 6.52 -3.60
N GLY A 247 4.10 6.94 -2.33
CA GLY A 247 4.01 6.06 -1.16
C GLY A 247 5.35 5.67 -0.54
N GLY A 248 6.46 6.16 -1.06
CA GLY A 248 7.81 5.93 -0.51
C GLY A 248 8.89 6.57 -1.35
N LYS A 249 10.14 6.50 -0.89
CA LYS A 249 11.30 6.96 -1.65
C LYS A 249 11.57 6.00 -2.81
N LEU A 250 11.75 6.53 -4.01
CA LEU A 250 12.22 5.76 -5.16
C LEU A 250 13.72 5.46 -5.01
N ASP A 251 14.12 4.24 -5.35
CA ASP A 251 15.53 3.84 -5.39
C ASP A 251 16.20 4.43 -6.64
N ALA A 252 17.37 5.05 -6.48
CA ALA A 252 18.11 5.66 -7.58
C ALA A 252 18.44 4.67 -8.74
N GLY A 253 18.62 3.38 -8.41
CA GLY A 253 18.85 2.33 -9.41
C GLY A 253 17.66 2.01 -10.29
N VAL A 254 16.45 2.46 -9.97
CA VAL A 254 15.22 2.12 -10.72
C VAL A 254 15.07 2.95 -12.00
N ARG A 255 15.37 4.25 -11.95
CA ARG A 255 15.20 5.15 -13.12
C ARG A 255 15.93 4.67 -14.39
N PRO A 256 17.18 4.20 -14.31
CA PRO A 256 17.88 3.69 -15.49
C PRO A 256 17.30 2.40 -16.08
N LEU A 257 16.51 1.64 -15.30
CA LEU A 257 15.91 0.38 -15.76
C LEU A 257 14.67 0.61 -16.63
N LEU A 258 13.95 1.72 -16.39
CA LEU A 258 12.76 2.05 -17.16
C LEU A 258 13.11 2.95 -18.35
N ASN A 259 12.58 2.60 -19.51
CA ASN A 259 12.62 3.42 -20.72
C ASN A 259 11.50 4.50 -20.72
N ALA A 260 11.12 5.01 -19.55
CA ALA A 260 10.04 5.97 -19.37
C ALA A 260 10.44 7.06 -18.37
N SER A 261 9.79 8.22 -18.45
CA SER A 261 9.96 9.27 -17.44
C SER A 261 9.23 8.89 -16.15
N ILE A 262 9.91 9.01 -15.00
CA ILE A 262 9.31 8.77 -13.70
C ILE A 262 9.16 10.08 -12.95
N THR A 263 7.92 10.39 -12.58
CA THR A 263 7.58 11.51 -11.69
C THR A 263 7.23 10.96 -10.31
N GLU A 264 8.01 11.35 -9.30
CA GLU A 264 7.69 11.04 -7.91
C GLU A 264 6.70 12.06 -7.36
N ILE A 265 5.71 11.58 -6.61
CA ILE A 265 4.68 12.38 -5.95
C ILE A 265 4.87 12.26 -4.44
N PHE A 266 5.05 13.40 -3.78
CA PHE A 266 5.13 13.52 -2.33
C PHE A 266 3.81 14.05 -1.77
N GLY A 267 3.28 13.41 -0.73
CA GLY A 267 2.03 13.77 -0.08
C GLY A 267 1.61 12.80 1.01
N SER A 268 0.49 13.08 1.62
CA SER A 268 -0.12 12.26 2.66
C SER A 268 -1.65 12.21 2.50
N SER A 269 -2.33 11.37 3.27
CA SER A 269 -3.80 11.36 3.28
C SER A 269 -4.39 12.63 3.88
N GLU A 270 -3.65 13.29 4.77
CA GLU A 270 -4.02 14.56 5.42
C GLU A 270 -3.90 15.75 4.48
N THR A 271 -2.79 15.85 3.78
CA THR A 271 -2.50 16.99 2.90
C THR A 271 -3.01 16.80 1.48
N GLY A 272 -3.13 15.55 1.00
CA GLY A 272 -3.13 15.25 -0.42
C GLY A 272 -1.71 15.35 -0.98
N GLY A 273 -1.59 15.55 -2.30
CA GLY A 273 -0.34 15.79 -3.00
C GLY A 273 0.27 17.13 -2.61
N ILE A 274 1.53 17.14 -2.19
CA ILE A 274 2.25 18.34 -1.79
C ILE A 274 3.14 18.82 -2.93
N ALA A 275 3.97 17.92 -3.46
CA ALA A 275 5.00 18.25 -4.42
C ALA A 275 5.36 17.06 -5.31
N TYR A 276 6.10 17.35 -6.38
CA TYR A 276 6.61 16.34 -7.30
C TYR A 276 8.07 16.61 -7.69
N ARG A 277 8.74 15.59 -8.20
CA ARG A 277 10.07 15.71 -8.83
C ARG A 277 10.25 14.64 -9.91
N THR A 278 11.13 14.92 -10.86
CA THR A 278 11.38 14.04 -12.03
C THR A 278 12.76 13.37 -12.02
N GLN A 279 13.65 13.79 -11.12
CA GLN A 279 15.01 13.26 -10.96
C GLN A 279 15.34 13.03 -9.49
N ASP A 280 16.22 12.09 -9.20
CA ASP A 280 16.50 11.67 -7.81
C ASP A 280 17.10 12.78 -6.94
N GLU A 281 17.98 13.63 -7.51
CA GLU A 281 18.62 14.73 -6.79
C GLU A 281 17.89 16.07 -6.96
N ALA A 282 16.79 16.09 -7.74
CA ALA A 282 16.02 17.31 -7.94
C ALA A 282 15.31 17.71 -6.64
N LEU A 283 15.18 19.02 -6.45
CA LEU A 283 14.33 19.58 -5.42
C LEU A 283 12.86 19.24 -5.69
N TRP A 284 12.09 19.12 -4.63
CA TRP A 284 10.65 18.94 -4.71
C TRP A 284 9.98 20.25 -5.11
N THR A 285 9.19 20.22 -6.16
CA THR A 285 8.40 21.35 -6.65
C THR A 285 6.98 21.22 -6.13
N PRO A 286 6.48 22.15 -5.30
CA PRO A 286 5.09 22.15 -4.86
C PRO A 286 4.11 22.22 -6.04
N PHE A 287 2.95 21.58 -5.90
CA PHE A 287 1.84 21.79 -6.85
C PHE A 287 1.39 23.24 -6.87
N ALA A 288 0.74 23.65 -7.94
CA ALA A 288 0.42 25.07 -8.20
C ALA A 288 -0.46 25.73 -7.11
N ASP A 289 -1.32 24.95 -6.47
CA ASP A 289 -2.25 25.35 -5.41
C ASP A 289 -1.74 25.04 -3.99
N VAL A 290 -0.47 24.61 -3.85
CA VAL A 290 0.15 24.28 -2.57
C VAL A 290 1.09 25.39 -2.13
N GLU A 291 0.78 25.98 -0.98
CA GLU A 291 1.67 26.86 -0.25
C GLU A 291 2.45 26.10 0.80
N ILE A 292 3.73 26.40 0.93
CA ILE A 292 4.61 25.78 1.93
C ILE A 292 5.16 26.82 2.90
N SER A 293 5.34 26.42 4.15
CA SER A 293 6.05 27.16 5.18
C SER A 293 7.02 26.23 5.91
N VAL A 294 7.98 26.79 6.63
CA VAL A 294 8.94 26.01 7.42
C VAL A 294 9.05 26.64 8.79
N THR A 295 8.92 25.84 9.83
CA THR A 295 9.13 26.28 11.22
C THR A 295 10.61 26.45 11.54
N ASP A 296 10.94 27.08 12.67
CA ASP A 296 12.32 27.20 13.17
C ASP A 296 13.00 25.84 13.39
N ALA A 297 12.22 24.79 13.62
CA ALA A 297 12.71 23.40 13.71
C ALA A 297 12.96 22.74 12.36
N GLY A 298 12.63 23.40 11.26
CA GLY A 298 12.71 22.87 9.90
C GLY A 298 11.52 22.01 9.49
N GLU A 299 10.38 22.06 10.22
CA GLU A 299 9.18 21.31 9.91
C GLU A 299 8.40 21.91 8.75
N LEU A 300 8.01 21.08 7.80
CA LEU A 300 7.20 21.49 6.65
C LEU A 300 5.75 21.72 7.06
N GLY A 301 5.28 22.95 6.89
CA GLY A 301 3.88 23.34 6.89
C GLY A 301 3.34 23.39 5.47
N VAL A 302 2.12 22.90 5.29
CA VAL A 302 1.41 22.84 4.01
C VAL A 302 0.04 23.48 4.15
N LEU A 303 -0.28 24.40 3.24
CA LEU A 303 -1.61 25.00 3.11
C LEU A 303 -2.10 24.78 1.69
N THR A 304 -3.28 24.17 1.53
CA THR A 304 -3.89 23.94 0.23
C THR A 304 -5.39 23.74 0.34
N GLN A 305 -6.13 24.11 -0.70
CA GLN A 305 -7.60 23.94 -0.78
C GLN A 305 -8.04 22.48 -0.90
N HIS A 306 -7.15 21.57 -1.25
CA HIS A 306 -7.47 20.16 -1.35
C HIS A 306 -7.13 19.37 -0.07
N ALA A 307 -6.54 19.98 0.97
CA ALA A 307 -6.31 19.32 2.26
C ALA A 307 -7.62 19.09 3.03
N TYR A 308 -7.57 18.23 4.07
CA TYR A 308 -8.76 17.91 4.87
C TYR A 308 -9.25 19.08 5.76
N ILE A 309 -8.42 20.09 5.97
CA ILE A 309 -8.74 21.35 6.66
C ILE A 309 -8.19 22.52 5.86
N ASN A 310 -8.85 23.68 5.98
CA ASN A 310 -8.41 24.95 5.37
C ASN A 310 -7.50 25.72 6.34
N ASP A 311 -6.44 25.08 6.81
CA ASP A 311 -5.44 25.65 7.70
C ASP A 311 -4.09 24.97 7.47
N TRP A 312 -3.02 25.53 8.04
CA TRP A 312 -1.69 24.96 7.96
C TRP A 312 -1.64 23.57 8.59
N ILE A 313 -1.17 22.58 7.83
CA ILE A 313 -0.90 21.23 8.29
C ILE A 313 0.61 21.05 8.40
N PHE A 314 1.09 20.84 9.62
CA PHE A 314 2.49 20.50 9.87
C PHE A 314 2.68 18.98 9.76
N THR A 315 3.60 18.58 8.86
CA THR A 315 3.68 17.19 8.39
C THR A 315 4.64 16.32 9.18
N ALA A 316 5.39 16.92 10.11
CA ALA A 316 6.56 16.35 10.77
C ALA A 316 7.72 15.97 9.80
N ASP A 317 7.63 16.32 8.53
CA ASP A 317 8.74 16.19 7.59
C ASP A 317 9.68 17.37 7.75
N LYS A 318 10.97 17.09 7.92
CA LYS A 318 12.01 18.10 7.97
C LYS A 318 12.46 18.45 6.57
N VAL A 319 12.49 19.75 6.25
CA VAL A 319 12.85 20.25 4.93
C VAL A 319 13.87 21.37 5.00
N GLU A 320 14.61 21.52 3.91
CA GLU A 320 15.41 22.69 3.61
C GLU A 320 14.86 23.35 2.35
N VAL A 321 14.48 24.63 2.46
CA VAL A 321 13.88 25.37 1.34
C VAL A 321 14.95 26.12 0.56
N SER A 322 14.89 25.97 -0.75
CA SER A 322 15.67 26.78 -1.70
C SER A 322 14.72 27.76 -2.39
N VAL A 323 14.98 29.04 -2.21
CA VAL A 323 14.21 30.09 -2.89
C VAL A 323 14.79 30.25 -4.29
N LEU A 324 14.05 29.86 -5.30
CA LEU A 324 14.31 30.22 -6.70
C LEU A 324 13.54 31.50 -7.00
N ASP A 325 14.12 32.38 -7.82
CA ASP A 325 13.60 33.69 -8.16
C ASP A 325 12.07 33.82 -8.17
N ASP A 326 11.62 34.81 -7.40
CA ASP A 326 10.35 35.52 -7.42
C ASP A 326 9.01 34.80 -7.25
N ARG A 327 8.82 33.48 -7.11
CA ARG A 327 7.47 32.94 -6.78
C ARG A 327 7.33 31.43 -6.49
N LYS A 328 8.34 30.59 -6.62
CA LYS A 328 8.19 29.14 -6.29
C LYS A 328 9.34 28.65 -5.43
N SER A 329 9.09 28.55 -4.14
CA SER A 329 10.02 27.87 -3.23
C SER A 329 10.03 26.37 -3.55
N GLN A 330 11.18 25.80 -3.81
CA GLN A 330 11.40 24.35 -3.88
C GLN A 330 12.05 23.90 -2.57
N PHE A 331 11.95 22.62 -2.25
CA PHE A 331 12.53 22.10 -1.01
C PHE A 331 13.20 20.74 -1.19
N GLN A 332 14.11 20.46 -0.28
CA GLN A 332 14.73 19.14 -0.12
C GLN A 332 14.23 18.48 1.16
N LEU A 333 13.83 17.22 1.09
CA LEU A 333 13.47 16.44 2.27
C LEU A 333 14.73 16.03 3.03
N GLN A 334 14.77 16.34 4.34
CA GLN A 334 15.89 16.05 5.25
C GLN A 334 15.57 14.92 6.25
N GLY A 335 14.40 14.27 6.09
CA GLY A 335 13.92 13.22 6.97
C GLY A 335 12.68 13.64 7.76
N ARG A 336 12.43 12.99 8.92
CA ARG A 336 11.23 13.25 9.73
C ARG A 336 11.57 13.64 11.16
N LEU A 337 10.89 14.65 11.67
CA LEU A 337 11.05 15.11 13.06
C LEU A 337 10.48 14.12 14.08
N ASP A 338 9.47 13.34 13.72
CA ASP A 338 8.89 12.30 14.58
C ASP A 338 9.79 11.04 14.70
N ARG A 339 10.90 10.99 13.95
CA ARG A 339 11.95 9.98 14.05
C ARG A 339 13.20 10.46 14.81
N ILE A 340 13.11 11.59 15.48
CA ILE A 340 14.12 12.03 16.43
C ILE A 340 13.75 11.47 17.81
N VAL A 341 14.61 10.60 18.34
CA VAL A 341 14.41 9.95 19.63
C VAL A 341 15.41 10.45 20.66
N LYS A 342 15.01 10.49 21.94
CA LYS A 342 15.91 10.77 23.04
C LYS A 342 16.37 9.43 23.64
N LEU A 343 17.65 9.14 23.57
CA LEU A 343 18.27 7.94 24.15
C LEU A 343 19.48 8.35 25.02
N GLU A 344 19.45 7.99 26.32
CA GLU A 344 20.52 8.33 27.28
C GLU A 344 20.96 9.81 27.16
N GLU A 345 20.01 10.76 27.27
CA GLU A 345 20.20 12.22 27.20
C GLU A 345 20.59 12.80 25.81
N LYS A 346 20.84 11.95 24.79
CA LYS A 346 21.13 12.40 23.43
C LYS A 346 19.90 12.34 22.53
N ARG A 347 19.78 13.31 21.64
CA ARG A 347 18.79 13.31 20.54
C ARG A 347 19.41 12.64 19.32
N LEU A 348 18.81 11.55 18.86
CA LEU A 348 19.28 10.76 17.73
C LEU A 348 18.24 10.80 16.61
N SER A 349 18.68 11.07 15.40
CA SER A 349 17.86 10.92 14.20
C SER A 349 17.95 9.47 13.72
N LEU A 350 16.86 8.73 13.81
CA LEU A 350 16.80 7.35 13.30
C LEU A 350 17.05 7.30 11.79
N ASP A 351 16.58 8.31 11.03
CA ASP A 351 16.80 8.39 9.60
C ASP A 351 18.28 8.58 9.24
N SER A 352 19.02 9.41 10.02
CA SER A 352 20.45 9.59 9.83
C SER A 352 21.24 8.30 10.14
N ILE A 353 20.82 7.59 11.18
CA ILE A 353 21.43 6.29 11.55
C ILE A 353 21.16 5.26 10.45
N GLU A 354 19.94 5.17 9.93
CA GLU A 354 19.58 4.28 8.83
C GLU A 354 20.39 4.58 7.56
N SER A 355 20.56 5.86 7.21
CA SER A 355 21.41 6.27 6.10
C SER A 355 22.84 5.78 6.24
N SER A 356 23.44 5.94 7.44
CA SER A 356 24.80 5.46 7.72
C SER A 356 24.92 3.94 7.65
N ILE A 357 23.87 3.21 8.04
CA ILE A 357 23.84 1.74 7.98
C ILE A 357 23.72 1.26 6.53
N VAL A 358 22.90 1.89 5.71
CA VAL A 358 22.70 1.52 4.29
C VAL A 358 23.92 1.87 3.42
N GLU A 359 24.78 2.79 3.85
CA GLU A 359 26.09 3.02 3.19
C GLU A 359 27.07 1.84 3.32
N LEU A 360 26.83 0.89 4.23
CA LEU A 360 27.64 -0.30 4.34
C LEU A 360 27.33 -1.27 3.18
N PRO A 361 28.34 -1.86 2.53
CA PRO A 361 28.14 -2.79 1.41
C PRO A 361 27.38 -4.06 1.79
N GLU A 362 27.31 -4.36 3.08
CA GLU A 362 26.59 -5.51 3.61
C GLU A 362 25.08 -5.28 3.69
N VAL A 363 24.60 -4.04 3.70
CA VAL A 363 23.18 -3.73 3.99
C VAL A 363 22.52 -3.05 2.80
N SER A 364 21.41 -3.61 2.32
CA SER A 364 20.62 -3.03 1.22
C SER A 364 19.45 -2.16 1.70
N GLU A 365 18.84 -2.52 2.83
CA GLU A 365 17.71 -1.78 3.42
C GLU A 365 17.73 -1.99 4.93
N CYS A 366 17.34 -1.00 5.72
CA CYS A 366 17.21 -1.18 7.15
C CYS A 366 16.11 -0.32 7.75
N HIS A 367 15.70 -0.68 8.99
CA HIS A 367 14.82 0.12 9.82
C HIS A 367 15.28 0.06 11.26
N THR A 368 15.49 1.22 11.87
CA THR A 368 15.88 1.36 13.26
C THR A 368 14.71 1.78 14.14
N LEU A 369 14.70 1.29 15.35
CA LEU A 369 13.65 1.60 16.33
C LEU A 369 14.21 1.55 17.75
N ILE A 370 13.50 2.22 18.67
CA ILE A 370 13.77 2.08 20.09
C ILE A 370 12.98 0.88 20.62
N PHE A 371 13.70 0.00 21.29
CA PHE A 371 13.18 -1.20 21.91
C PHE A 371 13.52 -1.19 23.41
N GLU A 372 12.55 -1.53 24.25
CA GLU A 372 12.78 -1.64 25.69
C GLU A 372 13.15 -3.08 26.06
N LYS A 373 14.31 -3.24 26.68
CA LYS A 373 14.79 -4.52 27.20
C LYS A 373 15.32 -4.34 28.61
N ASP A 374 14.86 -5.17 29.53
CA ASP A 374 15.28 -5.14 30.93
C ASP A 374 15.21 -3.73 31.55
N HIS A 375 14.10 -3.02 31.30
CA HIS A 375 13.85 -1.62 31.71
C HIS A 375 14.85 -0.59 31.14
N ARG A 376 15.57 -0.93 30.07
CA ARG A 376 16.45 -0.01 29.36
C ARG A 376 16.03 0.16 27.92
N GLN A 377 15.99 1.41 27.48
CA GLN A 377 15.80 1.71 26.07
C GLN A 377 17.10 1.44 25.31
N ILE A 378 17.04 0.67 24.25
CA ILE A 378 18.15 0.39 23.35
C ILE A 378 17.75 0.61 21.90
N LEU A 379 18.72 0.98 21.09
CA LEU A 379 18.52 1.06 19.65
C LEU A 379 18.61 -0.36 19.05
N ALA A 380 17.61 -0.72 18.26
CA ALA A 380 17.53 -1.98 17.53
C ALA A 380 17.44 -1.71 16.02
N CYS A 381 17.90 -2.64 15.20
CA CYS A 381 17.88 -2.55 13.75
C CYS A 381 17.38 -3.86 13.13
N VAL A 382 16.40 -3.74 12.24
CA VAL A 382 16.03 -4.79 11.28
C VAL A 382 16.69 -4.43 9.96
N ALA A 383 17.49 -5.32 9.39
CA ALA A 383 18.23 -5.06 8.18
C ALA A 383 18.03 -6.17 7.13
N VAL A 384 17.99 -5.76 5.87
CA VAL A 384 18.08 -6.63 4.71
C VAL A 384 19.52 -6.60 4.22
N LEU A 385 20.13 -7.75 4.09
CA LEU A 385 21.51 -7.87 3.67
C LEU A 385 21.63 -7.96 2.15
N SER A 386 22.75 -7.47 1.61
CA SER A 386 23.13 -7.75 0.23
C SER A 386 23.33 -9.26 0.01
N GLU A 387 23.22 -9.73 -1.22
CA GLU A 387 23.37 -11.17 -1.54
C GLU A 387 24.69 -11.74 -1.03
N GLN A 388 25.79 -10.99 -1.20
CA GLN A 388 27.11 -11.38 -0.73
C GLN A 388 27.16 -11.48 0.80
N ALA A 389 26.55 -10.53 1.51
CA ALA A 389 26.51 -10.53 2.96
C ALA A 389 25.59 -11.63 3.53
N GLN A 390 24.53 -12.00 2.81
CA GLN A 390 23.70 -13.16 3.15
C GLN A 390 24.50 -14.47 3.09
N LEU A 391 25.35 -14.64 2.07
CA LEU A 391 26.25 -15.79 1.97
C LEU A 391 27.29 -15.79 3.10
N GLU A 392 27.90 -14.63 3.40
CA GLU A 392 28.82 -14.48 4.52
C GLU A 392 28.16 -14.87 5.84
N LEU A 393 26.93 -14.41 6.11
CA LEU A 393 26.19 -14.72 7.32
C LEU A 393 25.87 -16.21 7.46
N LYS A 394 25.59 -16.92 6.35
CA LYS A 394 25.37 -18.38 6.37
C LYS A 394 26.62 -19.17 6.78
N HIS A 395 27.81 -18.65 6.50
CA HIS A 395 29.09 -19.31 6.79
C HIS A 395 29.79 -18.76 8.04
N SER A 396 29.24 -17.73 8.70
CA SER A 396 29.79 -17.12 9.89
C SER A 396 28.80 -17.12 11.06
N HIS A 397 29.31 -16.96 12.29
CA HIS A 397 28.40 -16.75 13.41
C HIS A 397 27.83 -15.33 13.39
N LYS A 398 26.52 -15.19 13.54
CA LYS A 398 25.81 -13.90 13.61
C LYS A 398 26.52 -12.88 14.51
N ARG A 399 27.04 -13.32 15.66
CA ARG A 399 27.75 -12.44 16.60
C ARG A 399 29.00 -11.80 15.97
N ALA A 400 29.78 -12.58 15.21
CA ALA A 400 30.98 -12.07 14.53
C ALA A 400 30.59 -11.11 13.39
N PHE A 401 29.58 -11.44 12.63
CA PHE A 401 29.04 -10.60 11.57
C PHE A 401 28.52 -9.25 12.09
N VAL A 402 27.75 -9.26 13.18
CA VAL A 402 27.27 -8.03 13.84
C VAL A 402 28.43 -7.22 14.41
N ALA A 403 29.47 -7.86 14.95
CA ALA A 403 30.68 -7.16 15.46
C ALA A 403 31.38 -6.42 14.31
N LYS A 404 31.54 -7.04 13.15
CA LYS A 404 32.10 -6.43 11.93
C LYS A 404 31.31 -5.17 11.54
N ILE A 405 29.98 -5.27 11.41
CA ILE A 405 29.09 -4.12 11.09
C ILE A 405 29.26 -2.99 12.12
N LYS A 406 29.23 -3.33 13.41
CA LYS A 406 29.40 -2.33 14.48
C LYS A 406 30.76 -1.62 14.44
N GLN A 407 31.80 -2.34 14.08
CA GLN A 407 33.15 -1.75 13.93
C GLN A 407 33.18 -0.74 12.79
N GLN A 408 32.59 -1.06 11.64
CA GLN A 408 32.47 -0.15 10.50
C GLN A 408 31.62 1.09 10.83
N LEU A 409 30.55 0.91 11.61
CA LEU A 409 29.69 2.02 12.04
C LEU A 409 30.36 2.91 13.09
N ALA A 410 31.30 2.41 13.88
CA ALA A 410 32.00 3.19 14.88
C ALA A 410 32.86 4.34 14.29
N ASP A 411 33.21 4.24 13.01
CA ASP A 411 33.89 5.30 12.28
C ASP A 411 32.92 6.43 11.82
N LYS A 412 31.62 6.17 11.82
CA LYS A 412 30.58 7.08 11.30
C LYS A 412 29.60 7.57 12.36
N LEU A 413 29.36 6.76 13.38
CA LEU A 413 28.32 7.00 14.38
C LEU A 413 28.91 6.97 15.79
N GLU A 414 28.39 7.81 16.66
CA GLU A 414 28.68 7.70 18.10
C GLU A 414 28.17 6.34 18.63
N TYR A 415 28.86 5.81 19.64
CA TYR A 415 28.58 4.50 20.22
C TYR A 415 27.09 4.27 20.60
N ILE A 416 26.43 5.32 21.10
CA ILE A 416 25.02 5.25 21.48
C ILE A 416 24.07 5.14 20.27
N ALA A 417 24.49 5.63 19.10
CA ALA A 417 23.75 5.58 17.85
C ALA A 417 23.97 4.27 17.07
N ILE A 418 24.84 3.38 17.56
CA ILE A 418 25.05 2.07 16.94
C ILE A 418 24.04 1.07 17.52
N PRO A 419 23.20 0.42 16.66
CA PRO A 419 22.21 -0.52 17.15
C PRO A 419 22.81 -1.65 17.97
N ARG A 420 22.22 -1.91 19.15
CA ARG A 420 22.67 -2.97 20.06
C ARG A 420 22.11 -4.33 19.69
N GLN A 421 20.89 -4.37 19.10
CA GLN A 421 20.24 -5.59 18.63
C GLN A 421 19.97 -5.53 17.14
N TRP A 422 20.11 -6.67 16.48
CA TRP A 422 19.97 -6.82 15.03
C TRP A 422 19.07 -8.01 14.69
N ARG A 423 18.19 -7.80 13.71
CA ARG A 423 17.46 -8.84 13.01
C ARG A 423 17.77 -8.72 11.52
N PHE A 424 18.09 -9.85 10.90
CA PHE A 424 18.35 -9.91 9.47
C PHE A 424 17.19 -10.64 8.82
N LEU A 425 16.60 -10.01 7.81
CA LEU A 425 15.48 -10.52 7.03
C LEU A 425 15.82 -10.49 5.55
N SER A 426 15.14 -11.32 4.76
CA SER A 426 15.25 -11.31 3.31
C SER A 426 14.59 -10.07 2.68
N GLN A 427 13.58 -9.49 3.35
CA GLN A 427 12.95 -8.21 3.02
C GLN A 427 12.33 -7.60 4.28
N LEU A 428 12.17 -6.26 4.32
CA LEU A 428 11.44 -5.62 5.42
C LEU A 428 9.94 -5.95 5.32
N PRO A 429 9.27 -6.31 6.44
CA PRO A 429 7.85 -6.56 6.48
C PRO A 429 7.05 -5.29 6.18
N LYS A 430 6.24 -5.32 5.12
CA LYS A 430 5.39 -4.21 4.71
C LYS A 430 3.93 -4.65 4.70
N ASN A 431 3.03 -3.76 5.07
CA ASN A 431 1.60 -4.00 4.96
C ASN A 431 1.14 -3.94 3.49
N ALA A 432 -0.14 -4.20 3.22
CA ALA A 432 -0.73 -4.12 1.88
C ALA A 432 -0.55 -2.74 1.21
N GLN A 433 -0.26 -1.69 1.99
CA GLN A 433 0.03 -0.32 1.54
C GLN A 433 1.52 -0.06 1.32
N SER A 434 2.36 -1.09 1.33
CA SER A 434 3.83 -0.98 1.24
C SER A 434 4.47 -0.17 2.39
N LYS A 435 3.73 0.08 3.49
CA LYS A 435 4.23 0.79 4.67
C LYS A 435 4.76 -0.19 5.71
N LEU A 436 5.85 0.20 6.38
CA LEU A 436 6.39 -0.56 7.51
C LEU A 436 5.42 -0.53 8.70
N ASN A 437 5.15 -1.69 9.28
CA ASN A 437 4.37 -1.79 10.50
C ASN A 437 5.30 -1.67 11.72
N LYS A 438 5.36 -0.48 12.33
CA LYS A 438 6.25 -0.17 13.46
C LYS A 438 6.07 -1.14 14.65
N ASN A 439 4.82 -1.48 14.99
CA ASN A 439 4.53 -2.40 16.09
C ASN A 439 5.01 -3.81 15.79
N TYR A 440 4.79 -4.27 14.56
CA TYR A 440 5.29 -5.57 14.12
C TYR A 440 6.82 -5.62 14.09
N MET A 441 7.49 -4.56 13.62
CA MET A 441 8.96 -4.45 13.66
C MET A 441 9.49 -4.52 15.09
N LYS A 442 8.78 -3.92 16.07
CA LYS A 442 9.15 -4.00 17.48
C LYS A 442 9.01 -5.42 18.03
N SER A 443 7.92 -6.12 17.68
CA SER A 443 7.69 -7.51 18.14
C SER A 443 8.75 -8.50 17.66
N LEU A 444 9.50 -8.19 16.58
CA LEU A 444 10.62 -9.02 16.12
C LEU A 444 11.78 -9.12 17.13
N PHE A 445 11.83 -8.23 18.12
CA PHE A 445 12.87 -8.24 19.17
C PHE A 445 12.38 -8.87 20.47
N GLU A 446 11.12 -9.25 20.54
CA GLU A 446 10.52 -10.02 21.64
C GLU A 446 10.71 -11.54 21.44
N ASN A 447 10.08 -12.36 22.25
CA ASN A 447 10.13 -13.81 22.09
C ASN A 447 9.35 -14.24 20.83
N LEU A 448 10.06 -14.66 19.81
CA LEU A 448 9.48 -15.07 18.53
C LEU A 448 9.06 -16.55 18.57
N ASN A 449 7.76 -16.78 18.67
CA ASN A 449 7.17 -18.12 18.59
C ASN A 449 6.63 -18.47 17.20
N LEU A 450 6.52 -17.47 16.30
CA LEU A 450 5.94 -17.60 14.97
C LEU A 450 6.94 -17.17 13.90
N PRO A 451 6.92 -17.79 12.72
CA PRO A 451 7.71 -17.30 11.58
C PRO A 451 7.35 -15.86 11.24
N VAL A 452 8.33 -15.12 10.72
CA VAL A 452 8.16 -13.71 10.37
C VAL A 452 7.30 -13.61 9.12
N VAL A 453 6.19 -12.87 9.20
CA VAL A 453 5.34 -12.59 8.04
C VAL A 453 5.96 -11.44 7.25
N LEU A 454 6.47 -11.73 6.06
CA LEU A 454 7.06 -10.75 5.15
C LEU A 454 5.99 -10.06 4.30
N ALA A 455 4.98 -10.82 3.87
CA ALA A 455 3.83 -10.35 3.11
C ALA A 455 2.65 -11.30 3.33
N SER A 456 1.43 -10.79 3.15
CA SER A 456 0.21 -11.58 3.21
C SER A 456 -0.82 -11.08 2.20
N HIS A 457 -1.60 -12.02 1.67
CA HIS A 457 -2.79 -11.77 0.88
C HIS A 457 -3.92 -12.61 1.46
N ILE A 458 -5.06 -12.00 1.76
CA ILE A 458 -6.17 -12.68 2.46
C ILE A 458 -7.46 -12.37 1.71
N ASP A 459 -8.14 -13.43 1.29
CA ASP A 459 -9.46 -13.42 0.69
C ASP A 459 -10.48 -14.11 1.62
N ALA A 460 -11.75 -14.12 1.23
CA ALA A 460 -12.83 -14.70 2.04
C ALA A 460 -12.58 -16.19 2.40
N ASN A 461 -12.08 -16.98 1.45
CA ASN A 461 -11.89 -18.42 1.62
C ASN A 461 -10.45 -18.90 1.35
N SER A 462 -9.51 -17.99 1.15
CA SER A 462 -8.10 -18.31 0.93
C SER A 462 -7.19 -17.30 1.59
N ALA A 463 -5.98 -17.72 1.91
CA ALA A 463 -4.94 -16.81 2.36
C ALA A 463 -3.57 -17.31 1.91
N GLU A 464 -2.71 -16.37 1.57
CA GLU A 464 -1.31 -16.62 1.26
C GLU A 464 -0.41 -15.80 2.18
N PHE A 465 0.64 -16.43 2.72
CA PHE A 465 1.64 -15.77 3.56
C PHE A 465 3.03 -16.10 3.05
N LYS A 466 3.83 -15.08 2.80
CA LYS A 466 5.28 -15.23 2.62
C LYS A 466 5.92 -15.16 4.00
N LEU A 467 6.49 -16.27 4.45
CA LEU A 467 7.02 -16.46 5.80
C LEU A 467 8.53 -16.61 5.77
N GLU A 468 9.24 -16.01 6.72
CA GLU A 468 10.67 -16.24 6.92
C GLU A 468 10.94 -16.87 8.29
N PHE A 469 11.73 -17.94 8.28
CA PHE A 469 12.10 -18.71 9.46
C PHE A 469 13.48 -18.27 9.95
N ILE A 470 13.52 -17.17 10.72
CA ILE A 470 14.80 -16.64 11.24
C ILE A 470 15.36 -17.51 12.37
N PRO A 471 16.69 -17.55 12.55
CA PRO A 471 17.34 -18.43 13.56
C PRO A 471 16.89 -18.19 15.00
N GLU A 472 16.35 -17.02 15.29
CA GLU A 472 15.88 -16.63 16.64
C GLU A 472 14.50 -17.17 17.00
N LEU A 473 13.83 -17.89 16.13
CA LEU A 473 12.57 -18.54 16.46
C LEU A 473 12.75 -19.57 17.57
N ALA A 474 11.91 -19.47 18.59
CA ALA A 474 11.99 -20.34 19.77
C ALA A 474 11.88 -21.84 19.41
N ALA A 475 11.16 -22.16 18.34
CA ALA A 475 10.97 -23.52 17.89
C ALA A 475 12.25 -24.21 17.35
N PHE A 476 13.32 -23.47 17.04
CA PHE A 476 14.61 -24.06 16.71
C PHE A 476 15.39 -24.50 17.97
N ASN A 477 15.06 -23.97 19.13
CA ASN A 477 15.74 -24.34 20.37
C ASN A 477 15.46 -25.81 20.73
N GLY A 478 16.54 -26.58 20.90
CA GLY A 478 16.45 -28.01 21.25
C GLY A 478 16.16 -28.96 20.08
N HIS A 479 16.00 -28.43 18.85
CA HIS A 479 15.81 -29.25 17.65
C HIS A 479 17.11 -29.29 16.84
N PHE A 480 18.02 -30.18 17.26
CA PHE A 480 19.30 -30.55 16.68
C PHE A 480 20.32 -29.41 16.59
N PRO A 481 21.23 -29.29 17.59
CA PRO A 481 22.18 -28.15 17.68
C PRO A 481 23.02 -27.93 16.42
N ASP A 482 23.45 -29.00 15.76
CA ASP A 482 24.32 -28.94 14.57
C ASP A 482 23.53 -28.82 13.26
N HIS A 483 22.23 -29.17 13.28
CA HIS A 483 21.33 -29.11 12.13
C HIS A 483 19.94 -28.64 12.56
N PRO A 484 19.80 -27.35 12.87
CA PRO A 484 18.53 -26.83 13.38
C PRO A 484 17.42 -26.94 12.32
N ILE A 485 16.29 -27.53 12.73
CA ILE A 485 15.09 -27.68 11.91
C ILE A 485 13.87 -27.12 12.63
N TYR A 486 12.92 -26.62 11.88
CA TYR A 486 11.62 -26.21 12.42
C TYR A 486 10.72 -27.44 12.54
N PRO A 487 10.28 -27.82 13.77
CA PRO A 487 9.58 -29.06 13.98
C PRO A 487 8.18 -29.09 13.33
N GLY A 488 7.75 -30.25 12.85
CA GLY A 488 6.45 -30.41 12.21
C GLY A 488 5.28 -30.02 13.10
N VAL A 489 5.38 -30.29 14.42
CA VAL A 489 4.36 -29.88 15.39
C VAL A 489 4.27 -28.35 15.49
N GLY A 490 5.39 -27.66 15.38
CA GLY A 490 5.46 -26.19 15.32
C GLY A 490 4.82 -25.66 14.02
N GLN A 491 4.99 -26.37 12.89
CA GLN A 491 4.32 -26.00 11.64
C GLN A 491 2.80 -26.07 11.79
N ILE A 492 2.27 -27.14 12.35
CA ILE A 492 0.82 -27.25 12.62
C ILE A 492 0.34 -26.14 13.57
N ALA A 493 1.11 -25.83 14.61
CA ALA A 493 0.72 -24.84 15.60
C ALA A 493 0.57 -23.42 15.00
N PHE A 494 1.53 -22.96 14.18
CA PHE A 494 1.39 -21.63 13.59
C PHE A 494 0.31 -21.60 12.49
N ILE A 495 0.14 -22.68 11.72
CA ILE A 495 -0.93 -22.78 10.72
C ILE A 495 -2.32 -22.67 11.39
N GLN A 496 -2.53 -23.40 12.49
CA GLN A 496 -3.77 -23.29 13.28
C GLN A 496 -4.01 -21.86 13.75
N LYS A 497 -2.95 -21.21 14.27
CA LYS A 497 -3.05 -19.84 14.74
C LYS A 497 -3.43 -18.88 13.61
N PHE A 498 -2.79 -18.95 12.46
CA PHE A 498 -3.09 -18.08 11.32
C PHE A 498 -4.52 -18.34 10.80
N ALA A 499 -4.93 -19.61 10.69
CA ALA A 499 -6.30 -19.93 10.28
C ALA A 499 -7.34 -19.30 11.23
N LYS A 500 -7.13 -19.37 12.55
CA LYS A 500 -8.04 -18.77 13.54
C LYS A 500 -8.02 -17.23 13.53
N GLU A 501 -6.88 -16.62 13.24
CA GLU A 501 -6.77 -15.16 13.11
C GLU A 501 -7.53 -14.65 11.87
N ILE A 502 -7.57 -15.43 10.78
CA ILE A 502 -8.29 -15.08 9.55
C ILE A 502 -9.79 -15.39 9.67
N TRP A 503 -10.11 -16.61 10.10
CA TRP A 503 -11.48 -17.10 10.19
C TRP A 503 -11.86 -17.31 11.66
N ALA A 504 -12.34 -16.27 12.29
CA ALA A 504 -12.54 -16.24 13.74
C ALA A 504 -13.77 -17.06 14.23
N ASP A 505 -14.57 -17.63 13.33
CA ASP A 505 -15.58 -18.65 13.64
C ASP A 505 -14.99 -20.04 13.84
N LEU A 506 -13.70 -20.23 13.52
CA LEU A 506 -12.97 -21.45 13.82
C LEU A 506 -12.58 -21.48 15.30
N ASP A 507 -12.92 -22.57 16.00
CA ASP A 507 -12.57 -22.76 17.39
C ASP A 507 -11.31 -23.64 17.54
N TRP A 508 -11.35 -24.78 18.22
CA TRP A 508 -10.18 -25.67 18.34
C TRP A 508 -10.10 -26.61 17.12
N CYS A 509 -8.88 -27.02 16.77
CA CYS A 509 -8.66 -28.03 15.77
C CYS A 509 -9.03 -29.42 16.33
N THR A 510 -9.99 -30.07 15.71
CA THR A 510 -10.55 -31.37 16.15
C THR A 510 -9.83 -32.56 15.52
N ALA A 511 -9.28 -32.40 14.31
CA ALA A 511 -8.58 -33.46 13.60
C ALA A 511 -7.52 -32.94 12.63
N LEU A 512 -6.52 -33.76 12.37
CA LEU A 512 -5.48 -33.57 11.37
C LEU A 512 -5.65 -34.64 10.29
N GLU A 513 -5.86 -34.22 9.03
CA GLU A 513 -6.09 -35.14 7.92
C GLU A 513 -4.95 -35.01 6.90
N GLN A 514 -4.45 -36.13 6.39
CA GLN A 514 -3.50 -36.21 5.28
C GLN A 514 -2.23 -35.37 5.48
N ILE A 515 -1.76 -35.23 6.73
CA ILE A 515 -0.55 -34.44 7.01
C ILE A 515 0.67 -35.15 6.41
N LYS A 516 1.45 -34.39 5.63
CA LYS A 516 2.70 -34.83 5.04
C LYS A 516 3.77 -33.78 5.29
N PHE A 517 4.90 -34.20 5.84
CA PHE A 517 6.13 -33.43 5.91
C PHE A 517 7.11 -34.06 4.91
N GLN A 518 7.46 -33.33 3.88
CA GLN A 518 8.24 -33.83 2.74
C GLN A 518 9.69 -33.36 2.84
N GLU A 519 9.88 -32.13 3.30
CA GLU A 519 11.20 -31.52 3.42
C GLU A 519 11.34 -30.73 4.75
N LEU A 520 12.58 -30.53 5.16
CA LEU A 520 12.90 -29.84 6.40
C LEU A 520 12.91 -28.32 6.21
N ILE A 521 12.33 -27.58 7.14
CA ILE A 521 12.43 -26.14 7.18
C ILE A 521 13.64 -25.78 8.06
N GLN A 522 14.64 -25.14 7.45
CA GLN A 522 15.87 -24.71 8.11
C GLN A 522 15.82 -23.20 8.44
N PRO A 523 16.70 -22.69 9.32
CA PRO A 523 16.88 -21.26 9.52
C PRO A 523 17.15 -20.53 8.19
N HIS A 524 16.64 -19.31 8.09
CA HIS A 524 16.65 -18.46 6.88
C HIS A 524 15.81 -18.98 5.70
N ALA A 525 15.01 -20.03 5.87
CA ALA A 525 14.08 -20.45 4.83
C ALA A 525 12.98 -19.39 4.64
N VAL A 526 12.73 -19.04 3.38
CA VAL A 526 11.57 -18.23 2.98
C VAL A 526 10.56 -19.16 2.33
N VAL A 527 9.37 -19.25 2.92
CA VAL A 527 8.35 -20.25 2.62
C VAL A 527 7.03 -19.56 2.30
N LEU A 528 6.34 -20.02 1.28
CA LEU A 528 4.98 -19.62 0.96
C LEU A 528 4.00 -20.58 1.65
N LEU A 529 3.18 -20.07 2.54
CA LEU A 529 2.03 -20.79 3.11
C LEU A 529 0.78 -20.41 2.34
N LYS A 530 0.09 -21.41 1.79
CA LYS A 530 -1.23 -21.27 1.19
C LYS A 530 -2.27 -21.94 2.08
N LEU A 531 -3.35 -21.25 2.35
CA LEU A 531 -4.51 -21.76 3.10
C LEU A 531 -5.76 -21.66 2.23
N GLU A 532 -6.54 -22.72 2.19
CA GLU A 532 -7.85 -22.76 1.51
C GLU A 532 -8.90 -23.29 2.49
N ARG A 533 -9.98 -22.54 2.64
CA ARG A 533 -11.09 -22.88 3.53
C ARG A 533 -12.24 -23.54 2.75
N LYS A 534 -12.71 -24.67 3.25
CA LYS A 534 -13.98 -25.30 2.82
C LYS A 534 -14.78 -25.69 4.08
N ALA A 535 -15.74 -24.86 4.44
CA ALA A 535 -16.53 -24.98 5.67
C ALA A 535 -15.67 -24.99 6.95
N ASP A 536 -15.62 -26.11 7.67
CA ASP A 536 -14.83 -26.35 8.87
C ASP A 536 -13.41 -26.87 8.61
N LYS A 537 -13.05 -27.09 7.33
CA LYS A 537 -11.76 -27.65 6.91
C LYS A 537 -10.86 -26.61 6.26
N ILE A 538 -9.62 -26.58 6.73
CA ILE A 538 -8.57 -25.73 6.19
C ILE A 538 -7.49 -26.61 5.56
N SER A 539 -7.38 -26.59 4.24
CA SER A 539 -6.26 -27.20 3.53
C SER A 539 -5.07 -26.25 3.58
N PHE A 540 -3.87 -26.77 3.79
CA PHE A 540 -2.66 -25.98 3.79
C PHE A 540 -1.58 -26.59 2.90
N GLN A 541 -0.72 -25.74 2.36
CA GLN A 541 0.48 -26.11 1.65
C GLN A 541 1.61 -25.15 2.02
N LEU A 542 2.76 -25.69 2.39
CA LEU A 542 4.02 -24.97 2.59
C LEU A 542 4.94 -25.27 1.42
N GLN A 543 5.45 -24.23 0.77
CA GLN A 543 6.30 -24.35 -0.43
C GLN A 543 7.53 -23.44 -0.30
N GLN A 544 8.68 -23.90 -0.79
CA GLN A 544 9.88 -23.10 -1.01
C GLN A 544 10.26 -23.19 -2.48
N ALA A 545 10.18 -22.07 -3.19
CA ALA A 545 10.21 -22.06 -4.64
C ALA A 545 9.16 -23.04 -5.23
N GLU A 546 9.58 -24.00 -6.04
CA GLU A 546 8.70 -25.04 -6.62
C GLU A 546 8.59 -26.31 -5.74
N GLN A 547 9.33 -26.37 -4.63
CA GLN A 547 9.40 -27.55 -3.78
C GLN A 547 8.33 -27.52 -2.68
N SER A 548 7.52 -28.59 -2.58
CA SER A 548 6.57 -28.76 -1.48
C SER A 548 7.29 -29.21 -0.22
N LEU A 549 7.15 -28.45 0.88
CA LEU A 549 7.76 -28.78 2.18
C LEU A 549 6.80 -29.54 3.08
N ALA A 550 5.55 -29.09 3.15
CA ALA A 550 4.51 -29.79 3.90
C ALA A 550 3.13 -29.48 3.33
N SER A 551 2.19 -30.39 3.53
CA SER A 551 0.80 -30.22 3.15
C SER A 551 -0.12 -31.02 4.06
N GLY A 552 -1.40 -30.66 4.07
CA GLY A 552 -2.41 -31.36 4.85
C GLY A 552 -3.70 -30.58 4.99
N ARG A 553 -4.53 -31.08 5.91
CA ARG A 553 -5.81 -30.48 6.22
C ARG A 553 -6.06 -30.47 7.72
N LEU A 554 -6.52 -29.35 8.21
CA LEU A 554 -6.96 -29.16 9.60
C LEU A 554 -8.49 -29.11 9.61
N VAL A 555 -9.11 -29.81 10.54
CA VAL A 555 -10.56 -29.78 10.77
C VAL A 555 -10.80 -29.03 12.07
N PHE A 556 -11.66 -28.02 12.04
CA PHE A 556 -11.96 -27.19 13.21
C PHE A 556 -13.40 -27.41 13.69
N ALA A 557 -13.60 -27.27 14.98
CA ALA A 557 -14.93 -26.98 15.49
C ALA A 557 -15.30 -25.53 15.09
N THR A 558 -16.54 -25.32 14.65
CA THR A 558 -17.06 -23.98 14.35
C THR A 558 -18.00 -23.54 15.43
N THR A 559 -17.86 -22.31 15.91
CA THR A 559 -18.88 -21.71 16.76
C THR A 559 -20.13 -21.49 15.93
N VAL A 560 -21.12 -22.34 16.12
CA VAL A 560 -22.48 -22.09 15.61
C VAL A 560 -22.95 -20.85 16.35
N ASN A 561 -23.26 -19.78 15.64
CA ASN A 561 -23.91 -18.62 16.23
C ASN A 561 -25.22 -19.10 16.89
N ALA A 562 -25.24 -19.05 18.22
CA ALA A 562 -26.45 -19.27 19.00
C ALA A 562 -27.36 -18.04 18.89
#